data_3941f3c5717b2cd19d54ce124dfaf635
#
_entry.id   3941f3c5717b2cd19d54ce124dfaf635
#
_cell.length_a   1.000
_cell.length_b   1.000
_cell.length_c   1.000
_cell.angle_alpha   90.00
_cell.angle_beta   90.00
_cell.angle_gamma   90.00
#
_symmetry.space_group_name_H-M   'P 1'
#
loop_
_entity.id
_entity.type
_entity.pdbx_description
1 polymer ?
#
loop_
_entity_poly.entity_id
_entity_poly.type
_entity_poly.pdbx_seq_one_letter_code
_entity_poly.pdbx_strand_id
1 'polypeptide(L)'
;LPCPASQNYKLTAQQLDAAMAEHKPKVFLFNNPSNPTGMVYTKEEVEALAEVLVKYPNTWIITDDIYNRMVFDGLGYHNFVHSKPELRDRVIFVDSLSKTYGMPGWRVGFMVGPESVAKALTTLNSNHITNIPEIVTAAAVAALTGPQTVPTDKNIEFQNKRDMVIAAMNAIPGVICPKPQGAFYVFPDISCAFGKA
;
A
#
# COMPACT_ATOMS: atom_id res chain seq x y z
N LEU A 1 11.21 4.91 9.16
CA LEU A 1 10.97 4.71 10.59
C LEU A 1 10.95 3.21 10.90
N PRO A 2 11.61 2.75 11.97
CA PRO A 2 11.61 1.33 12.33
C PRO A 2 10.21 0.92 12.83
N CYS A 3 9.71 -0.19 12.30
CA CYS A 3 8.43 -0.79 12.67
C CYS A 3 8.69 -2.27 13.04
N PRO A 4 9.06 -2.58 14.29
CA PRO A 4 9.43 -3.93 14.69
C PRO A 4 8.23 -4.89 14.69
N ALA A 5 8.53 -6.20 14.68
CA ALA A 5 7.52 -7.26 14.74
C ALA A 5 6.61 -7.13 15.98
N SER A 6 7.16 -6.67 17.12
CA SER A 6 6.40 -6.46 18.35
C SER A 6 5.26 -5.43 18.25
N GLN A 7 5.28 -4.58 17.22
CA GLN A 7 4.19 -3.65 16.87
C GLN A 7 3.54 -4.00 15.51
N ASN A 8 3.58 -5.28 15.12
CA ASN A 8 3.02 -5.77 13.87
C ASN A 8 3.55 -5.05 12.62
N TYR A 9 4.82 -4.61 12.65
CA TYR A 9 5.46 -3.87 11.54
C TYR A 9 4.71 -2.60 11.11
N LYS A 10 3.87 -2.03 11.98
CA LYS A 10 3.11 -0.81 11.69
C LYS A 10 3.70 0.39 12.40
N LEU A 11 3.70 1.53 11.72
CA LEU A 11 4.05 2.82 12.30
C LEU A 11 2.94 3.28 13.24
N THR A 12 3.30 3.75 14.43
CA THR A 12 2.34 4.36 15.36
C THR A 12 2.26 5.87 15.16
N ALA A 13 1.12 6.46 15.52
CA ALA A 13 0.94 7.91 15.48
C ALA A 13 1.99 8.66 16.31
N GLN A 14 2.37 8.12 17.48
CA GLN A 14 3.40 8.71 18.34
C GLN A 14 4.79 8.73 17.65
N GLN A 15 5.17 7.63 17.00
CA GLN A 15 6.43 7.57 16.24
C GLN A 15 6.43 8.53 15.07
N LEU A 16 5.29 8.63 14.37
CA LEU A 16 5.14 9.57 13.26
C LEU A 16 5.26 11.01 13.75
N ASP A 17 4.56 11.40 14.82
CA ASP A 17 4.58 12.77 15.36
C ASP A 17 6.00 13.17 15.78
N ALA A 18 6.71 12.29 16.49
CA ALA A 18 8.10 12.52 16.90
C ALA A 18 9.03 12.73 15.69
N ALA A 19 8.93 11.86 14.67
CA ALA A 19 9.75 11.96 13.48
C ALA A 19 9.43 13.19 12.63
N MET A 20 8.16 13.56 12.52
CA MET A 20 7.73 14.77 11.81
C MET A 20 8.25 16.04 12.50
N ALA A 21 8.21 16.08 13.84
CA ALA A 21 8.73 17.21 14.61
C ALA A 21 10.25 17.35 14.47
N GLU A 22 10.99 16.25 14.53
CA GLU A 22 12.44 16.22 14.50
C GLU A 22 12.98 16.51 13.09
N HIS A 23 12.47 15.78 12.09
CA HIS A 23 13.08 15.77 10.74
C HIS A 23 12.40 16.72 9.76
N LYS A 24 11.17 17.18 10.02
CA LYS A 24 10.39 18.09 9.16
C LYS A 24 10.42 17.67 7.68
N PRO A 25 10.06 16.42 7.34
CA PRO A 25 10.22 15.89 6.00
C PRO A 25 9.33 16.65 5.00
N LYS A 26 9.81 16.81 3.78
CA LYS A 26 9.02 17.38 2.68
C LYS A 26 7.97 16.42 2.17
N VAL A 27 8.23 15.12 2.29
CA VAL A 27 7.35 14.04 1.81
C VAL A 27 7.29 12.94 2.85
N PHE A 28 6.09 12.47 3.12
CA PHE A 28 5.80 11.22 3.84
C PHE A 28 5.30 10.19 2.84
N LEU A 29 6.01 9.07 2.71
CA LEU A 29 5.61 7.94 1.88
C LEU A 29 4.98 6.86 2.75
N PHE A 30 3.77 6.44 2.40
CA PHE A 30 2.99 5.43 3.11
C PHE A 30 2.53 4.33 2.16
N ASN A 31 2.70 3.06 2.53
CA ASN A 31 2.25 1.92 1.75
C ASN A 31 1.29 1.06 2.57
N ASN A 32 0.03 0.95 2.11
CA ASN A 32 -1.03 0.21 2.79
C ASN A 32 -1.99 -0.45 1.76
N PRO A 33 -2.16 -1.77 1.77
CA PRO A 33 -1.41 -2.81 2.49
C PRO A 33 0.08 -2.81 2.21
N SER A 34 0.90 -3.19 3.21
CA SER A 34 2.35 -2.99 3.16
C SER A 34 3.08 -4.09 2.38
N ASN A 35 4.02 -3.68 1.57
CA ASN A 35 5.10 -4.51 1.04
C ASN A 35 6.37 -4.22 1.86
N PRO A 36 7.04 -5.21 2.50
CA PRO A 36 6.88 -6.66 2.30
C PRO A 36 6.04 -7.38 3.37
N THR A 37 5.48 -6.70 4.37
CA THR A 37 4.95 -7.35 5.57
C THR A 37 3.52 -7.89 5.41
N GLY A 38 2.76 -7.38 4.46
CA GLY A 38 1.35 -7.72 4.26
C GLY A 38 0.43 -7.17 5.36
N MET A 39 0.92 -6.29 6.23
CA MET A 39 0.08 -5.69 7.26
C MET A 39 -0.83 -4.63 6.69
N VAL A 40 -2.04 -4.53 7.26
CA VAL A 40 -3.07 -3.56 6.88
C VAL A 40 -3.38 -2.68 8.08
N TYR A 41 -3.41 -1.38 7.87
CA TYR A 41 -3.81 -0.44 8.91
C TYR A 41 -5.34 -0.42 9.06
N THR A 42 -5.83 -0.50 10.29
CA THR A 42 -7.26 -0.36 10.59
C THR A 42 -7.71 1.08 10.37
N LYS A 43 -9.03 1.29 10.41
CA LYS A 43 -9.61 2.64 10.32
C LYS A 43 -9.04 3.57 11.38
N GLU A 44 -9.03 3.11 12.63
CA GLU A 44 -8.55 3.88 13.79
C GLU A 44 -7.06 4.19 13.69
N GLU A 45 -6.26 3.25 13.20
CA GLU A 45 -4.82 3.47 12.98
C GLU A 45 -4.57 4.51 11.88
N VAL A 46 -5.31 4.45 10.75
CA VAL A 46 -5.21 5.45 9.68
C VAL A 46 -5.68 6.83 10.17
N GLU A 47 -6.78 6.89 10.94
CA GLU A 47 -7.29 8.13 11.53
C GLU A 47 -6.25 8.75 12.46
N ALA A 48 -5.63 7.97 13.35
CA ALA A 48 -4.60 8.44 14.25
C ALA A 48 -3.36 9.01 13.53
N LEU A 49 -2.91 8.33 12.45
CA LEU A 49 -1.82 8.84 11.61
C LEU A 49 -2.25 10.12 10.86
N ALA A 50 -3.48 10.17 10.36
CA ALA A 50 -4.02 11.33 9.67
C ALA A 50 -4.09 12.56 10.58
N GLU A 51 -4.48 12.38 11.85
CA GLU A 51 -4.49 13.47 12.86
C GLU A 51 -3.10 14.05 13.10
N VAL A 52 -2.08 13.21 13.10
CA VAL A 52 -0.69 13.70 13.16
C VAL A 52 -0.36 14.50 11.91
N LEU A 53 -0.65 13.95 10.73
CA LEU A 53 -0.32 14.60 9.46
C LEU A 53 -0.98 15.98 9.31
N VAL A 54 -2.18 16.18 9.84
CA VAL A 54 -2.87 17.51 9.84
C VAL A 54 -2.01 18.59 10.51
N LYS A 55 -1.26 18.26 11.56
CA LYS A 55 -0.39 19.21 12.27
C LYS A 55 0.81 19.70 11.44
N TYR A 56 1.16 19.01 10.34
CA TYR A 56 2.35 19.28 9.53
C TYR A 56 1.97 19.66 8.09
N PRO A 57 1.41 20.86 7.87
CA PRO A 57 0.82 21.26 6.58
C PRO A 57 1.82 21.37 5.42
N ASN A 58 3.11 21.48 5.70
CA ASN A 58 4.16 21.62 4.70
C ASN A 58 4.71 20.27 4.17
N THR A 59 4.18 19.15 4.65
CA THR A 59 4.58 17.82 4.21
C THR A 59 3.58 17.26 3.20
N TRP A 60 4.05 16.89 2.03
CA TRP A 60 3.30 16.12 1.05
C TRP A 60 3.17 14.67 1.49
N ILE A 61 2.07 14.04 1.14
CA ILE A 61 1.78 12.65 1.49
C ILE A 61 1.62 11.87 0.19
N ILE A 62 2.47 10.87 -0.01
CA ILE A 62 2.33 9.91 -1.11
C ILE A 62 1.85 8.60 -0.51
N THR A 63 0.69 8.12 -0.97
CA THR A 63 0.18 6.81 -0.59
C THR A 63 0.35 5.83 -1.75
N ASP A 64 1.12 4.77 -1.52
CA ASP A 64 1.23 3.63 -2.43
C ASP A 64 0.20 2.59 -2.01
N ASP A 65 -0.92 2.61 -2.71
CA ASP A 65 -2.11 1.82 -2.39
C ASP A 65 -2.34 0.66 -3.37
N ILE A 66 -1.27 0.23 -4.02
CA ILE A 66 -1.29 -0.79 -5.09
C ILE A 66 -1.94 -2.12 -4.67
N TYR A 67 -2.05 -2.38 -3.37
CA TYR A 67 -2.68 -3.58 -2.80
C TYR A 67 -4.05 -3.31 -2.15
N ASN A 68 -4.66 -2.15 -2.36
CA ASN A 68 -5.91 -1.72 -1.70
C ASN A 68 -7.09 -2.68 -1.88
N ARG A 69 -7.11 -3.47 -2.96
CA ARG A 69 -8.12 -4.51 -3.24
C ARG A 69 -7.71 -5.90 -2.75
N MET A 70 -6.52 -6.03 -2.18
CA MET A 70 -5.99 -7.28 -1.62
C MET A 70 -5.95 -7.19 -0.10
N VAL A 71 -7.12 -7.19 0.52
CA VAL A 71 -7.32 -7.15 1.97
C VAL A 71 -8.13 -8.38 2.36
N PHE A 72 -7.69 -9.10 3.40
CA PHE A 72 -8.20 -10.42 3.77
C PHE A 72 -9.03 -10.36 5.06
N ASP A 73 -9.65 -11.50 5.39
CA ASP A 73 -10.37 -11.73 6.65
C ASP A 73 -11.53 -10.73 6.89
N GLY A 74 -12.11 -10.17 5.82
CA GLY A 74 -13.19 -9.18 5.92
C GLY A 74 -12.76 -7.80 6.39
N LEU A 75 -11.46 -7.53 6.50
CA LEU A 75 -10.95 -6.21 6.83
C LEU A 75 -11.24 -5.22 5.70
N GLY A 76 -11.47 -3.97 6.07
CA GLY A 76 -11.62 -2.86 5.12
C GLY A 76 -10.28 -2.20 4.78
N TYR A 77 -10.19 -1.65 3.57
CA TYR A 77 -9.12 -0.72 3.23
C TYR A 77 -9.52 0.71 3.61
N HIS A 78 -8.60 1.44 4.23
CA HIS A 78 -8.79 2.81 4.68
C HIS A 78 -7.65 3.72 4.22
N ASN A 79 -7.95 4.97 3.86
CA ASN A 79 -6.97 5.95 3.41
C ASN A 79 -7.12 7.30 4.12
N PHE A 80 -6.10 8.14 4.00
CA PHE A 80 -6.02 9.41 4.71
C PHE A 80 -7.10 10.41 4.29
N VAL A 81 -7.46 10.47 3.00
CA VAL A 81 -8.43 11.45 2.51
C VAL A 81 -9.85 11.15 3.00
N HIS A 82 -10.22 9.87 3.11
CA HIS A 82 -11.50 9.50 3.71
C HIS A 82 -11.53 9.75 5.22
N SER A 83 -10.40 9.57 5.90
CA SER A 83 -10.29 9.78 7.34
C SER A 83 -10.26 11.27 7.70
N LYS A 84 -9.53 12.08 6.92
CA LYS A 84 -9.36 13.52 7.12
C LYS A 84 -9.40 14.24 5.76
N PRO A 85 -10.58 14.70 5.32
CA PRO A 85 -10.73 15.36 4.00
C PRO A 85 -9.85 16.60 3.79
N GLU A 86 -9.46 17.27 4.86
CA GLU A 86 -8.54 18.42 4.82
C GLU A 86 -7.12 18.08 4.32
N LEU A 87 -6.76 16.80 4.28
CA LEU A 87 -5.48 16.34 3.70
C LEU A 87 -5.50 16.28 2.17
N ARG A 88 -6.67 16.39 1.55
CA ARG A 88 -6.88 16.16 0.12
C ARG A 88 -5.94 16.95 -0.78
N ASP A 89 -5.66 18.20 -0.41
CA ASP A 89 -4.87 19.12 -1.26
C ASP A 89 -3.35 18.85 -1.22
N ARG A 90 -2.92 17.81 -0.48
CA ARG A 90 -1.52 17.39 -0.36
C ARG A 90 -1.31 15.88 -0.29
N VAL A 91 -2.36 15.10 -0.54
CA VAL A 91 -2.26 13.65 -0.70
C VAL A 91 -2.17 13.32 -2.18
N ILE A 92 -1.20 12.48 -2.51
CA ILE A 92 -0.98 11.88 -3.82
C ILE A 92 -1.20 10.39 -3.67
N PHE A 93 -2.34 9.92 -4.12
CA PHE A 93 -2.69 8.51 -4.18
C PHE A 93 -2.09 7.88 -5.43
N VAL A 94 -1.37 6.77 -5.27
CA VAL A 94 -0.75 6.02 -6.37
C VAL A 94 -1.28 4.59 -6.37
N ASP A 95 -1.72 4.12 -7.53
CA ASP A 95 -2.19 2.76 -7.73
C ASP A 95 -1.88 2.28 -9.15
N SER A 96 -2.06 1.00 -9.40
CA SER A 96 -1.89 0.42 -10.73
C SER A 96 -2.81 -0.77 -10.96
N LEU A 97 -2.97 -1.14 -12.24
CA LEU A 97 -3.73 -2.33 -12.62
C LEU A 97 -2.93 -3.63 -12.41
N SER A 98 -1.63 -3.50 -12.11
CA SER A 98 -0.69 -4.61 -12.04
C SER A 98 -1.11 -5.68 -11.04
N LYS A 99 -1.59 -5.30 -9.87
CA LYS A 99 -1.90 -6.23 -8.77
C LYS A 99 -3.37 -6.59 -8.75
N THR A 100 -4.24 -5.58 -8.71
CA THR A 100 -5.70 -5.77 -8.64
C THR A 100 -6.24 -6.59 -9.79
N TYR A 101 -5.77 -6.35 -11.01
CA TYR A 101 -6.27 -7.03 -12.22
C TYR A 101 -5.30 -8.07 -12.78
N GLY A 102 -4.16 -8.33 -12.12
CA GLY A 102 -3.15 -9.27 -12.61
C GLY A 102 -2.51 -8.83 -13.93
N MET A 103 -2.32 -7.52 -14.13
CA MET A 103 -1.84 -6.91 -15.37
C MET A 103 -0.43 -6.29 -15.24
N PRO A 104 0.58 -6.98 -14.64
CA PRO A 104 1.89 -6.38 -14.42
C PRO A 104 2.66 -6.12 -15.73
N GLY A 105 2.42 -6.93 -16.77
CA GLY A 105 3.06 -6.79 -18.09
C GLY A 105 2.56 -5.58 -18.89
N TRP A 106 1.40 -5.03 -18.56
CA TRP A 106 0.80 -3.88 -19.26
C TRP A 106 1.44 -2.54 -18.89
N ARG A 107 2.23 -2.50 -17.85
CA ARG A 107 3.00 -1.33 -17.39
C ARG A 107 2.17 -0.06 -17.24
N VAL A 108 0.98 -0.14 -16.64
CA VAL A 108 0.09 0.99 -16.45
C VAL A 108 -0.28 1.17 -14.98
N GLY A 109 -0.17 2.40 -14.52
CA GLY A 109 -0.61 2.87 -13.21
C GLY A 109 -1.20 4.27 -13.36
N PHE A 110 -1.73 4.77 -12.28
CA PHE A 110 -2.32 6.09 -12.21
C PHE A 110 -2.08 6.74 -10.85
N MET A 111 -2.19 8.05 -10.83
CA MET A 111 -2.22 8.81 -9.59
C MET A 111 -3.49 9.66 -9.52
N VAL A 112 -3.95 9.89 -8.30
CA VAL A 112 -5.00 10.85 -7.99
C VAL A 112 -4.47 11.82 -6.96
N GLY A 113 -4.61 13.11 -7.21
CA GLY A 113 -4.08 14.12 -6.31
C GLY A 113 -4.41 15.54 -6.79
N PRO A 114 -3.82 16.57 -6.17
CA PRO A 114 -4.06 17.95 -6.54
C PRO A 114 -3.75 18.25 -8.01
N GLU A 115 -4.55 19.10 -8.61
CA GLU A 115 -4.44 19.46 -10.03
C GLU A 115 -3.04 19.98 -10.41
N SER A 116 -2.40 20.74 -9.51
CA SER A 116 -1.05 21.27 -9.73
C SER A 116 -0.01 20.13 -9.91
N VAL A 117 -0.13 19.06 -9.11
CA VAL A 117 0.74 17.87 -9.21
C VAL A 117 0.42 17.10 -10.50
N ALA A 118 -0.85 16.92 -10.82
CA ALA A 118 -1.26 16.25 -12.06
C ALA A 118 -0.73 16.96 -13.31
N LYS A 119 -0.82 18.29 -13.36
CA LYS A 119 -0.26 19.09 -14.43
C LYS A 119 1.27 18.98 -14.55
N ALA A 120 1.98 19.02 -13.42
CA ALA A 120 3.43 18.86 -13.40
C ALA A 120 3.86 17.49 -13.92
N LEU A 121 3.18 16.42 -13.48
CA LEU A 121 3.44 15.07 -13.96
C LEU A 121 3.08 14.88 -15.44
N THR A 122 2.01 15.48 -15.93
CA THR A 122 1.68 15.47 -17.37
C THR A 122 2.79 16.11 -18.19
N THR A 123 3.31 17.25 -17.75
CA THR A 123 4.44 17.91 -18.41
C THR A 123 5.70 17.05 -18.37
N LEU A 124 6.00 16.45 -17.23
CA LEU A 124 7.15 15.54 -17.10
C LEU A 124 7.02 14.34 -18.04
N ASN A 125 5.85 13.68 -18.03
CA ASN A 125 5.59 12.50 -18.85
C ASN A 125 5.65 12.81 -20.36
N SER A 126 5.13 13.94 -20.79
CA SER A 126 5.18 14.35 -22.21
C SER A 126 6.61 14.52 -22.73
N ASN A 127 7.57 14.85 -21.86
CA ASN A 127 8.97 14.99 -22.20
C ASN A 127 9.81 13.73 -21.94
N HIS A 128 9.26 12.71 -21.27
CA HIS A 128 9.99 11.49 -20.90
C HIS A 128 9.50 10.27 -21.69
N ILE A 129 8.20 9.95 -21.59
CA ILE A 129 7.61 8.73 -22.20
C ILE A 129 6.51 9.05 -23.21
N THR A 130 6.18 10.33 -23.41
CA THR A 130 5.13 10.87 -24.27
C THR A 130 3.73 10.48 -23.80
N ASN A 131 3.29 9.24 -24.00
CA ASN A 131 1.97 8.73 -23.60
C ASN A 131 1.99 7.21 -23.46
N ILE A 132 0.93 6.69 -22.87
CA ILE A 132 0.67 5.25 -22.79
C ILE A 132 0.14 4.78 -24.16
N PRO A 133 0.57 3.62 -24.69
CA PRO A 133 0.02 3.06 -25.92
C PRO A 133 -1.51 2.89 -25.85
N GLU A 134 -2.21 3.17 -26.95
CA GLU A 134 -3.69 3.11 -27.01
C GLU A 134 -4.26 1.76 -26.60
N ILE A 135 -3.61 0.66 -27.00
CA ILE A 135 -4.03 -0.69 -26.60
C ILE A 135 -3.99 -0.88 -25.08
N VAL A 136 -2.99 -0.30 -24.41
CA VAL A 136 -2.86 -0.34 -22.94
C VAL A 136 -3.96 0.51 -22.29
N THR A 137 -4.24 1.68 -22.86
CA THR A 137 -5.33 2.55 -22.40
C THR A 137 -6.69 1.86 -22.53
N ALA A 138 -6.96 1.22 -23.68
CA ALA A 138 -8.21 0.47 -23.88
C ALA A 138 -8.35 -0.69 -22.89
N ALA A 139 -7.26 -1.44 -22.62
CA ALA A 139 -7.26 -2.50 -21.63
C ALA A 139 -7.47 -1.95 -20.20
N ALA A 140 -6.87 -0.81 -19.88
CA ALA A 140 -7.06 -0.15 -18.58
C ALA A 140 -8.51 0.30 -18.37
N VAL A 141 -9.12 0.92 -19.38
CA VAL A 141 -10.54 1.31 -19.34
C VAL A 141 -11.43 0.08 -19.13
N ALA A 142 -11.21 -0.98 -19.90
CA ALA A 142 -11.98 -2.22 -19.78
C ALA A 142 -11.85 -2.84 -18.37
N ALA A 143 -10.66 -2.85 -17.78
CA ALA A 143 -10.42 -3.36 -16.44
C ALA A 143 -11.16 -2.53 -15.37
N LEU A 144 -11.10 -1.21 -15.47
CA LEU A 144 -11.67 -0.30 -14.47
C LEU A 144 -13.20 -0.19 -14.56
N THR A 145 -13.78 -0.29 -15.77
CA THR A 145 -15.22 -0.12 -16.01
C THR A 145 -15.99 -1.43 -16.17
N GLY A 146 -15.28 -2.52 -16.40
CA GLY A 146 -15.86 -3.85 -16.57
C GLY A 146 -16.29 -4.50 -15.24
N PRO A 147 -16.75 -5.76 -15.29
CA PRO A 147 -17.15 -6.51 -14.09
C PRO A 147 -15.98 -6.60 -13.09
N GLN A 148 -16.29 -6.34 -11.81
CA GLN A 148 -15.31 -6.36 -10.72
C GLN A 148 -15.26 -7.71 -9.98
N THR A 149 -15.73 -8.78 -10.61
CA THR A 149 -15.69 -10.14 -10.04
C THR A 149 -14.26 -10.69 -9.97
N VAL A 150 -13.44 -10.44 -11.01
CA VAL A 150 -12.06 -10.95 -11.07
C VAL A 150 -11.21 -10.51 -9.88
N PRO A 151 -11.14 -9.22 -9.47
CA PRO A 151 -10.43 -8.82 -8.26
C PRO A 151 -10.96 -9.52 -7.00
N THR A 152 -12.28 -9.69 -6.88
CA THR A 152 -12.92 -10.34 -5.73
C THR A 152 -12.54 -11.81 -5.64
N ASP A 153 -12.68 -12.55 -6.75
CA ASP A 153 -12.33 -13.98 -6.81
C ASP A 153 -10.84 -14.22 -6.53
N LYS A 154 -9.99 -13.37 -7.10
CA LYS A 154 -8.54 -13.41 -6.83
C LYS A 154 -8.20 -13.13 -5.39
N ASN A 155 -8.91 -12.23 -4.72
CA ASN A 155 -8.69 -11.94 -3.31
C ASN A 155 -8.97 -13.18 -2.44
N ILE A 156 -10.05 -13.92 -2.73
CA ILE A 156 -10.36 -15.19 -2.05
C ILE A 156 -9.26 -16.23 -2.30
N GLU A 157 -8.80 -16.36 -3.55
CA GLU A 157 -7.73 -17.28 -3.91
C GLU A 157 -6.42 -16.95 -3.16
N PHE A 158 -6.04 -15.68 -3.08
CA PHE A 158 -4.85 -15.24 -2.36
C PHE A 158 -4.97 -15.44 -0.85
N GLN A 159 -6.14 -15.22 -0.27
CA GLN A 159 -6.38 -15.52 1.15
C GLN A 159 -6.16 -17.00 1.45
N ASN A 160 -6.69 -17.90 0.64
CA ASN A 160 -6.49 -19.35 0.80
C ASN A 160 -5.02 -19.73 0.66
N LYS A 161 -4.30 -19.19 -0.33
CA LYS A 161 -2.86 -19.40 -0.51
C LYS A 161 -2.06 -18.89 0.69
N ARG A 162 -2.41 -17.70 1.20
CA ARG A 162 -1.80 -17.15 2.41
C ARG A 162 -1.92 -18.13 3.58
N ASP A 163 -3.12 -18.61 3.86
CA ASP A 163 -3.38 -19.50 5.00
C ASP A 163 -2.57 -20.79 4.89
N MET A 164 -2.47 -21.36 3.68
CA MET A 164 -1.64 -22.55 3.41
C MET A 164 -0.14 -22.25 3.65
N VAL A 165 0.37 -21.14 3.14
CA VAL A 165 1.80 -20.76 3.28
C VAL A 165 2.13 -20.47 4.74
N ILE A 166 1.27 -19.75 5.48
CA ILE A 166 1.48 -19.45 6.90
C ILE A 166 1.54 -20.73 7.72
N ALA A 167 0.64 -21.68 7.47
CA ALA A 167 0.67 -22.97 8.16
C ALA A 167 1.98 -23.73 7.88
N ALA A 168 2.43 -23.77 6.63
CA ALA A 168 3.68 -24.43 6.25
C ALA A 168 4.91 -23.75 6.88
N MET A 169 4.99 -22.42 6.86
CA MET A 169 6.12 -21.68 7.45
C MET A 169 6.20 -21.85 8.95
N ASN A 170 5.09 -21.76 9.68
CA ASN A 170 5.05 -21.94 11.13
C ASN A 170 5.21 -23.40 11.58
N ALA A 171 5.16 -24.37 10.67
CA ALA A 171 5.51 -25.76 10.94
C ALA A 171 7.04 -25.98 10.98
N ILE A 172 7.84 -25.04 10.48
CA ILE A 172 9.31 -25.11 10.51
C ILE A 172 9.78 -24.71 11.91
N PRO A 173 10.55 -25.58 12.63
CA PRO A 173 11.01 -25.29 13.98
C PRO A 173 11.78 -23.97 14.09
N GLY A 174 11.30 -23.06 14.93
CA GLY A 174 11.92 -21.77 15.21
C GLY A 174 11.62 -20.65 14.21
N VAL A 175 10.89 -20.92 13.12
CA VAL A 175 10.38 -19.88 12.22
C VAL A 175 9.11 -19.28 12.80
N ILE A 176 9.00 -17.96 12.78
CA ILE A 176 7.80 -17.22 13.20
C ILE A 176 7.32 -16.41 11.99
N CYS A 177 6.19 -16.80 11.44
CA CYS A 177 5.59 -16.10 10.30
C CYS A 177 4.27 -15.44 10.73
N PRO A 178 4.25 -14.12 10.97
CA PRO A 178 3.02 -13.39 11.26
C PRO A 178 2.02 -13.53 10.12
N LYS A 179 0.73 -13.58 10.45
CA LYS A 179 -0.35 -13.69 9.46
C LYS A 179 -0.55 -12.36 8.74
N PRO A 180 -0.24 -12.24 7.43
CA PRO A 180 -0.50 -11.01 6.69
C PRO A 180 -2.01 -10.77 6.54
N GLN A 181 -2.37 -9.52 6.56
CA GLN A 181 -3.76 -9.07 6.48
C GLN A 181 -4.14 -8.62 5.05
N GLY A 182 -3.14 -8.45 4.18
CA GLY A 182 -3.33 -8.04 2.79
C GLY A 182 -2.09 -8.29 1.94
N ALA A 183 -2.12 -7.80 0.70
CA ALA A 183 -1.11 -8.05 -0.32
C ALA A 183 -0.91 -9.55 -0.61
N PHE A 184 0.22 -9.97 -1.15
CA PHE A 184 0.52 -11.39 -1.41
C PHE A 184 1.92 -11.78 -0.90
N TYR A 185 2.36 -11.16 0.18
CA TYR A 185 3.66 -11.43 0.81
C TYR A 185 3.48 -12.15 2.13
N VAL A 186 4.51 -12.93 2.49
CA VAL A 186 4.77 -13.39 3.85
C VAL A 186 6.12 -12.85 4.29
N PHE A 187 6.24 -12.51 5.56
CA PHE A 187 7.45 -11.91 6.12
C PHE A 187 7.87 -12.65 7.40
N PRO A 188 8.45 -13.86 7.25
CA PRO A 188 8.83 -14.70 8.39
C PRO A 188 10.11 -14.19 9.07
N ASP A 189 10.16 -14.33 10.38
CA ASP A 189 11.39 -14.29 11.15
C ASP A 189 12.10 -15.64 11.05
N ILE A 190 13.28 -15.63 10.44
CA ILE A 190 14.15 -16.79 10.25
C ILE A 190 15.41 -16.70 11.09
N SER A 191 15.45 -15.88 12.14
CA SER A 191 16.63 -15.70 13.00
C SER A 191 17.11 -17.02 13.63
N CYS A 192 16.21 -18.00 13.78
CA CYS A 192 16.55 -19.35 14.22
C CYS A 192 17.56 -20.07 13.32
N ALA A 193 17.74 -19.65 12.07
CA ALA A 193 18.69 -20.21 11.11
C ALA A 193 20.06 -19.51 11.12
N PHE A 194 20.19 -18.34 11.77
CA PHE A 194 21.43 -17.58 11.77
C PHE A 194 22.55 -18.34 12.48
N GLY A 195 23.74 -18.35 11.86
CA GLY A 195 24.91 -19.06 12.40
C GLY A 195 24.84 -20.59 12.31
N LYS A 196 23.83 -21.16 11.65
CA LYS A 196 23.76 -22.58 11.35
C LYS A 196 24.18 -22.79 9.90
N ALA A 197 25.34 -23.38 9.69
CA ALA A 197 25.81 -23.81 8.37
C ALA A 197 25.28 -25.20 8.05
#